data_d7263908a7295dcc2da5b6c091777c9e
#
_entry.id   d7263908a7295dcc2da5b6c091777c9e
#
_cell.length_a   1.000
_cell.length_b   1.000
_cell.length_c   1.000
_cell.angle_alpha   90.00
_cell.angle_beta   90.00
_cell.angle_gamma   90.00
#
_symmetry.space_group_name_H-M   'P 1'
#
loop_
_entity.id
_entity.type
_entity.pdbx_description
1 polymer ?
#
loop_
_entity_poly.entity_id
_entity_poly.type
_entity_poly.pdbx_seq_one_letter_code
_entity_poly.pdbx_strand_id
1 'polypeptide(L)'
;MSGELVDEGHVLAARLAAHRLRSPDLPDVPTAVGHLVAVQGQEFHPALWGLTRRLRPDARPGAAGAVAACDRGEVVRTHVLRPTWHLVRSDDARWLVELSAPRVHQANGTMYRQVGTAGHVAETDLVVAAVQERPRTRRELAGLLAAHGRPLEGIALGYVLMQAELDRLLVSGPLDGKQQTYAAFDDRVPTGYGPLGERFDRDAALVELLRRYLASRAYATVKDVAQWSGFTLTDVRHALGLLGEEVVAVPGAGALEGATLWRLADADTRVLDPGPFVGALAPDGDPDRPVVDLLQSYDELFMSYGETRALVVAEGVDLGDRLGSFIHGLAVDGVVVGRWRWVVGARDVVVEPQWRRAPTAAEAAAFDEQVAAVSTHWGRTART
;
A
#
# COMPACT_ATOMS: atom_id res chain seq x y z
N MET A 1 15.56 -16.44 -31.52
CA MET A 1 15.84 -15.62 -30.31
C MET A 1 15.49 -16.51 -29.13
N SER A 2 16.48 -16.95 -28.33
CA SER A 2 16.20 -17.63 -27.06
C SER A 2 15.47 -16.59 -26.20
N GLY A 3 14.18 -16.82 -25.93
CA GLY A 3 13.40 -15.89 -25.14
C GLY A 3 14.03 -15.76 -23.74
N GLU A 4 14.07 -14.53 -23.23
CA GLU A 4 14.42 -14.26 -21.83
C GLU A 4 13.55 -15.16 -20.93
N LEU A 5 14.18 -15.93 -20.04
CA LEU A 5 13.52 -16.73 -19.01
C LEU A 5 13.92 -16.16 -17.66
N VAL A 6 12.95 -16.05 -16.73
CA VAL A 6 13.22 -15.53 -15.39
C VAL A 6 12.80 -16.55 -14.34
N ASP A 7 13.70 -16.82 -13.40
CA ASP A 7 13.45 -17.66 -12.23
C ASP A 7 12.95 -16.86 -11.01
N GLU A 8 12.59 -17.55 -9.96
CA GLU A 8 12.09 -16.97 -8.72
C GLU A 8 13.08 -16.03 -8.04
N GLY A 9 14.38 -16.35 -8.08
CA GLY A 9 15.43 -15.53 -7.47
C GLY A 9 15.57 -14.19 -8.19
N HIS A 10 15.63 -14.23 -9.52
CA HIS A 10 15.69 -13.02 -10.35
C HIS A 10 14.44 -12.14 -10.16
N VAL A 11 13.25 -12.74 -10.18
CA VAL A 11 11.99 -12.01 -9.99
C VAL A 11 11.92 -11.38 -8.61
N LEU A 12 12.33 -12.07 -7.55
CA LEU A 12 12.34 -11.52 -6.19
C LEU A 12 13.33 -10.34 -6.07
N ALA A 13 14.54 -10.49 -6.60
CA ALA A 13 15.54 -9.41 -6.59
C ALA A 13 15.03 -8.17 -7.33
N ALA A 14 14.47 -8.34 -8.52
CA ALA A 14 13.89 -7.26 -9.31
C ALA A 14 12.72 -6.56 -8.56
N ARG A 15 11.86 -7.33 -7.88
CA ARG A 15 10.78 -6.79 -7.06
C ARG A 15 11.30 -5.96 -5.89
N LEU A 16 12.29 -6.44 -5.16
CA LEU A 16 12.91 -5.70 -4.05
C LEU A 16 13.50 -4.37 -4.51
N ALA A 17 14.17 -4.37 -5.66
CA ALA A 17 14.71 -3.16 -6.27
C ALA A 17 13.57 -2.20 -6.72
N ALA A 18 12.57 -2.71 -7.44
CA ALA A 18 11.42 -1.92 -7.90
C ALA A 18 10.63 -1.31 -6.75
N HIS A 19 10.42 -2.06 -5.66
CA HIS A 19 9.76 -1.57 -4.44
C HIS A 19 10.61 -0.58 -3.64
N ARG A 20 11.85 -0.28 -4.07
CA ARG A 20 12.79 0.59 -3.36
C ARG A 20 13.11 0.13 -1.92
N LEU A 21 12.99 -1.15 -1.65
CA LEU A 21 13.44 -1.76 -0.40
C LEU A 21 14.94 -2.05 -0.44
N ARG A 22 15.48 -2.18 -1.64
CA ARG A 22 16.92 -2.19 -1.91
C ARG A 22 17.27 -0.90 -2.65
N SER A 23 18.36 -0.27 -2.26
CA SER A 23 18.74 1.06 -2.78
C SER A 23 17.62 2.10 -2.66
N PRO A 24 17.09 2.39 -1.45
CA PRO A 24 16.03 3.36 -1.24
C PRO A 24 16.52 4.75 -1.65
N ASP A 25 15.87 5.35 -2.65
CA ASP A 25 16.31 6.58 -3.32
C ASP A 25 15.22 7.66 -3.39
N LEU A 26 14.01 7.37 -2.89
CA LEU A 26 12.91 8.33 -2.99
C LEU A 26 13.08 9.52 -2.03
N PRO A 27 12.71 10.73 -2.44
CA PRO A 27 12.99 11.94 -1.67
C PRO A 27 12.03 12.20 -0.51
N ASP A 28 10.78 11.76 -0.61
CA ASP A 28 9.72 12.07 0.35
C ASP A 28 8.56 11.07 0.32
N VAL A 29 7.65 11.19 1.29
CA VAL A 29 6.48 10.31 1.43
C VAL A 29 5.50 10.43 0.25
N PRO A 30 5.13 11.64 -0.23
CA PRO A 30 4.28 11.76 -1.41
C PRO A 30 4.84 11.08 -2.66
N THR A 31 6.15 11.20 -2.89
CA THR A 31 6.82 10.51 -4.01
C THR A 31 6.79 9.00 -3.82
N ALA A 32 6.98 8.49 -2.60
CA ALA A 32 6.90 7.05 -2.33
C ALA A 32 5.49 6.49 -2.55
N VAL A 33 4.45 7.22 -2.14
CA VAL A 33 3.06 6.87 -2.45
C VAL A 33 2.82 6.89 -3.95
N GLY A 34 3.27 7.94 -4.64
CA GLY A 34 3.14 8.08 -6.09
C GLY A 34 3.85 6.96 -6.85
N HIS A 35 5.05 6.56 -6.42
CA HIS A 35 5.79 5.44 -6.99
C HIS A 35 5.01 4.13 -6.88
N LEU A 36 4.43 3.84 -5.72
CA LEU A 36 3.62 2.65 -5.49
C LEU A 36 2.16 2.77 -5.97
N VAL A 37 1.73 3.95 -6.44
CA VAL A 37 0.37 4.32 -6.89
C VAL A 37 -0.63 4.38 -5.74
N ALA A 38 -0.80 3.28 -5.03
CA ALA A 38 -1.65 3.13 -3.87
C ALA A 38 -0.99 2.19 -2.87
N VAL A 39 -1.04 2.53 -1.59
CA VAL A 39 -0.50 1.73 -0.49
C VAL A 39 -1.60 1.41 0.49
N GLN A 40 -1.82 0.14 0.78
CA GLN A 40 -2.88 -0.22 1.71
C GLN A 40 -2.63 0.41 3.09
N GLY A 41 -3.54 1.32 3.47
CA GLY A 41 -3.46 2.16 4.67
C GLY A 41 -4.47 1.77 5.73
N GLN A 42 -4.85 0.48 5.81
CA GLN A 42 -5.78 -0.02 6.83
C GLN A 42 -5.23 0.25 8.22
N GLU A 43 -3.93 0.06 8.40
CA GLU A 43 -3.17 0.48 9.57
C GLU A 43 -2.31 1.69 9.21
N PHE A 44 -2.73 2.87 9.65
CA PHE A 44 -2.19 4.14 9.18
C PHE A 44 -0.70 4.32 9.50
N HIS A 45 -0.30 4.22 10.77
CA HIS A 45 1.11 4.41 11.16
C HIS A 45 2.06 3.34 10.60
N PRO A 46 1.68 2.04 10.59
CA PRO A 46 2.46 1.02 9.92
C PRO A 46 2.63 1.25 8.41
N ALA A 47 1.60 1.75 7.72
CA ALA A 47 1.72 2.10 6.30
C ALA A 47 2.72 3.25 6.08
N LEU A 48 2.70 4.27 6.94
CA LEU A 48 3.68 5.36 6.90
C LEU A 48 5.10 4.86 7.20
N TRP A 49 5.27 3.93 8.14
CA TRP A 49 6.58 3.28 8.36
C TRP A 49 7.08 2.61 7.08
N GLY A 50 6.25 1.76 6.46
CA GLY A 50 6.60 1.08 5.21
C GLY A 50 7.03 2.05 4.10
N LEU A 51 6.35 3.19 3.97
CA LEU A 51 6.72 4.25 3.03
C LEU A 51 8.08 4.86 3.34
N THR A 52 8.35 5.17 4.62
CA THR A 52 9.63 5.78 5.02
C THR A 52 10.83 4.86 4.77
N ARG A 53 10.64 3.53 4.74
CA ARG A 53 11.71 2.57 4.42
C ARG A 53 12.19 2.67 2.96
N ARG A 54 11.40 3.24 2.08
CA ARG A 54 11.68 3.44 0.64
C ARG A 54 12.35 4.77 0.33
N LEU A 55 12.47 5.63 1.34
CA LEU A 55 13.12 6.94 1.20
C LEU A 55 14.63 6.83 1.43
N ARG A 56 15.37 7.71 0.77
CA ARG A 56 16.78 7.89 1.11
C ARG A 56 16.94 8.04 2.62
N PRO A 57 17.98 7.45 3.22
CA PRO A 57 18.18 7.50 4.67
C PRO A 57 18.17 8.93 5.25
N ASP A 58 18.79 9.89 4.53
CA ASP A 58 18.87 11.30 4.91
C ASP A 58 17.54 12.07 4.74
N ALA A 59 16.61 11.52 3.97
CA ALA A 59 15.29 12.12 3.70
C ALA A 59 14.16 11.57 4.57
N ARG A 60 14.43 10.64 5.48
CA ARG A 60 13.40 10.01 6.33
C ARG A 60 12.87 11.00 7.39
N PRO A 61 11.57 11.36 7.33
CA PRO A 61 11.04 12.46 8.13
C PRO A 61 10.64 12.05 9.57
N GLY A 62 10.81 10.78 9.94
CA GLY A 62 10.23 10.22 11.16
C GLY A 62 8.70 10.13 11.11
N ALA A 63 8.08 9.60 12.18
CA ALA A 63 6.64 9.37 12.24
C ALA A 63 5.82 10.67 12.12
N ALA A 64 6.22 11.71 12.84
CA ALA A 64 5.51 13.01 12.81
C ALA A 64 5.59 13.68 11.44
N GLY A 65 6.76 13.65 10.79
CA GLY A 65 6.92 14.23 9.46
C GLY A 65 6.18 13.45 8.37
N ALA A 66 6.09 12.12 8.52
CA ALA A 66 5.28 11.29 7.61
C ALA A 66 3.78 11.60 7.75
N VAL A 67 3.29 11.79 8.99
CA VAL A 67 1.91 12.25 9.25
C VAL A 67 1.65 13.63 8.66
N ALA A 68 2.62 14.55 8.78
CA ALA A 68 2.47 15.92 8.28
C ALA A 68 2.21 15.97 6.76
N ALA A 69 2.72 15.04 5.95
CA ALA A 69 2.40 14.95 4.52
C ALA A 69 0.90 14.66 4.29
N CYS A 70 0.31 13.81 5.14
CA CYS A 70 -1.13 13.53 5.12
C CYS A 70 -1.94 14.75 5.60
N ASP A 71 -1.49 15.41 6.68
CA ASP A 71 -2.19 16.59 7.23
C ASP A 71 -2.22 17.73 6.23
N ARG A 72 -1.14 17.95 5.47
CA ARG A 72 -1.09 18.95 4.39
C ARG A 72 -1.93 18.60 3.15
N GLY A 73 -2.42 17.36 3.05
CA GLY A 73 -3.21 16.90 1.90
C GLY A 73 -2.37 16.51 0.69
N GLU A 74 -1.06 16.33 0.81
CA GLU A 74 -0.19 15.82 -0.25
C GLU A 74 -0.45 14.32 -0.50
N VAL A 75 -0.80 13.63 0.57
CA VAL A 75 -1.27 12.25 0.58
C VAL A 75 -2.63 12.20 1.27
N VAL A 76 -3.57 11.51 0.67
CA VAL A 76 -4.89 11.29 1.26
C VAL A 76 -5.13 9.79 1.47
N ARG A 77 -5.94 9.48 2.47
CA ARG A 77 -6.39 8.11 2.76
C ARG A 77 -7.85 7.98 2.36
N THR A 78 -8.15 7.06 1.48
CA THR A 78 -9.50 6.85 0.95
C THR A 78 -9.71 5.40 0.52
N HIS A 79 -10.95 5.01 0.27
CA HIS A 79 -11.27 3.73 -0.35
C HIS A 79 -11.05 3.81 -1.85
N VAL A 80 -10.18 2.95 -2.36
CA VAL A 80 -9.80 2.89 -3.78
C VAL A 80 -9.29 1.50 -4.13
N LEU A 81 -9.47 1.05 -5.36
CA LEU A 81 -9.12 -0.27 -5.89
C LEU A 81 -9.88 -1.43 -5.24
N ARG A 82 -9.85 -1.51 -3.92
CA ARG A 82 -10.50 -2.56 -3.10
C ARG A 82 -11.28 -1.92 -1.94
N PRO A 83 -12.19 -2.65 -1.27
CA PRO A 83 -12.95 -2.10 -0.15
C PRO A 83 -12.11 -1.98 1.14
N THR A 84 -10.90 -1.43 1.02
CA THR A 84 -9.97 -1.13 2.11
C THR A 84 -9.40 0.26 1.91
N TRP A 85 -9.00 0.93 2.99
CA TRP A 85 -8.33 2.21 2.89
C TRP A 85 -6.95 2.08 2.27
N HIS A 86 -6.65 2.99 1.35
CA HIS A 86 -5.32 3.16 0.78
C HIS A 86 -4.84 4.60 0.96
N LEU A 87 -3.53 4.76 1.07
CA LEU A 87 -2.84 6.03 0.92
C LEU A 87 -2.58 6.24 -0.57
N VAL A 88 -2.98 7.37 -1.10
CA VAL A 88 -2.77 7.78 -2.49
C VAL A 88 -2.33 9.25 -2.52
N ARG A 89 -1.60 9.66 -3.55
CA ARG A 89 -1.35 11.08 -3.76
C ARG A 89 -2.65 11.81 -4.04
N SER A 90 -2.79 13.02 -3.53
CA SER A 90 -3.99 13.83 -3.79
C SER A 90 -4.23 14.03 -5.29
N ASP A 91 -3.18 14.24 -6.09
CA ASP A 91 -3.26 14.38 -7.55
C ASP A 91 -3.79 13.12 -8.25
N ASP A 92 -3.59 11.96 -7.66
CA ASP A 92 -4.03 10.67 -8.22
C ASP A 92 -5.42 10.25 -7.69
N ALA A 93 -5.87 10.82 -6.58
CA ALA A 93 -7.05 10.31 -5.87
C ALA A 93 -8.31 10.33 -6.73
N ARG A 94 -8.54 11.42 -7.50
CA ARG A 94 -9.78 11.57 -8.28
C ARG A 94 -9.92 10.50 -9.36
N TRP A 95 -8.89 10.28 -10.17
CA TRP A 95 -8.97 9.30 -11.25
C TRP A 95 -8.97 7.86 -10.73
N LEU A 96 -8.20 7.57 -9.66
CA LEU A 96 -8.17 6.24 -9.05
C LEU A 96 -9.52 5.86 -8.43
N VAL A 97 -10.16 6.80 -7.72
CA VAL A 97 -11.50 6.57 -7.16
C VAL A 97 -12.51 6.39 -8.28
N GLU A 98 -12.54 7.27 -9.28
CA GLU A 98 -13.50 7.17 -10.39
C GLU A 98 -13.37 5.88 -11.19
N LEU A 99 -12.11 5.44 -11.43
CA LEU A 99 -11.82 4.19 -12.11
C LEU A 99 -12.32 2.96 -11.32
N SER A 100 -12.10 2.96 -10.00
CA SER A 100 -12.28 1.75 -9.16
C SER A 100 -13.63 1.69 -8.43
N ALA A 101 -14.28 2.82 -8.17
CA ALA A 101 -15.52 2.88 -7.39
C ALA A 101 -16.62 1.92 -7.90
N PRO A 102 -16.90 1.77 -9.21
CA PRO A 102 -17.93 0.84 -9.68
C PRO A 102 -17.66 -0.61 -9.24
N ARG A 103 -16.40 -1.04 -9.24
CA ARG A 103 -16.00 -2.38 -8.81
C ARG A 103 -16.08 -2.54 -7.29
N VAL A 104 -15.68 -1.53 -6.53
CA VAL A 104 -15.75 -1.56 -5.07
C VAL A 104 -17.20 -1.55 -4.60
N HIS A 105 -18.07 -0.74 -5.22
CA HIS A 105 -19.53 -0.77 -4.95
C HIS A 105 -20.13 -2.14 -5.23
N GLN A 106 -19.76 -2.76 -6.35
CA GLN A 106 -20.22 -4.11 -6.69
C GLN A 106 -19.78 -5.14 -5.64
N ALA A 107 -18.52 -5.10 -5.21
CA ALA A 107 -18.00 -6.00 -4.18
C ALA A 107 -18.71 -5.82 -2.82
N ASN A 108 -19.08 -4.59 -2.48
CA ASN A 108 -19.79 -4.26 -1.25
C ASN A 108 -21.32 -4.45 -1.32
N GLY A 109 -21.88 -4.79 -2.46
CA GLY A 109 -23.32 -4.81 -2.68
C GLY A 109 -24.12 -5.65 -1.67
N THR A 110 -23.56 -6.76 -1.17
CA THR A 110 -24.17 -7.57 -0.12
C THR A 110 -24.21 -6.85 1.22
N MET A 111 -23.07 -6.25 1.61
CA MET A 111 -22.99 -5.48 2.86
C MET A 111 -23.85 -4.22 2.82
N TYR A 112 -23.89 -3.52 1.70
CA TYR A 112 -24.80 -2.38 1.51
C TYR A 112 -26.27 -2.75 1.75
N ARG A 113 -26.71 -3.90 1.26
CA ARG A 113 -28.09 -4.41 1.53
C ARG A 113 -28.27 -4.76 3.01
N GLN A 114 -27.30 -5.41 3.65
CA GLN A 114 -27.37 -5.82 5.05
C GLN A 114 -27.45 -4.63 6.02
N VAL A 115 -26.67 -3.57 5.74
CA VAL A 115 -26.65 -2.35 6.56
C VAL A 115 -27.63 -1.28 6.11
N GLY A 116 -28.29 -1.48 4.96
CA GLY A 116 -29.33 -0.58 4.45
C GLY A 116 -28.80 0.77 3.95
N THR A 117 -27.57 0.83 3.37
CA THR A 117 -26.94 2.11 2.98
C THR A 117 -27.82 2.96 2.05
N ALA A 118 -28.59 2.37 1.15
CA ALA A 118 -29.50 3.11 0.27
C ALA A 118 -30.59 3.92 1.00
N GLY A 119 -30.89 3.57 2.25
CA GLY A 119 -31.82 4.30 3.11
C GLY A 119 -31.18 5.47 3.87
N HIS A 120 -29.86 5.64 3.82
CA HIS A 120 -29.12 6.62 4.62
C HIS A 120 -28.72 7.90 3.83
N VAL A 121 -29.54 8.33 2.86
CA VAL A 121 -29.28 9.54 2.04
C VAL A 121 -29.21 10.79 2.93
N ALA A 122 -30.20 10.97 3.83
CA ALA A 122 -30.23 12.14 4.71
C ALA A 122 -29.07 12.16 5.72
N GLU A 123 -28.61 11.00 6.18
CA GLU A 123 -27.41 10.88 7.00
C GLU A 123 -26.14 11.26 6.23
N THR A 124 -26.05 10.82 4.98
CA THR A 124 -24.96 11.21 4.08
C THR A 124 -24.92 12.71 3.84
N ASP A 125 -26.08 13.34 3.57
CA ASP A 125 -26.19 14.78 3.36
C ASP A 125 -25.75 15.57 4.60
N LEU A 126 -26.15 15.14 5.80
CA LEU A 126 -25.73 15.75 7.06
C LEU A 126 -24.23 15.62 7.28
N VAL A 127 -23.66 14.46 6.98
CA VAL A 127 -22.19 14.23 7.09
C VAL A 127 -21.45 15.13 6.11
N VAL A 128 -21.88 15.19 4.86
CA VAL A 128 -21.26 16.04 3.82
C VAL A 128 -21.31 17.52 4.23
N ALA A 129 -22.46 18.03 4.65
CA ALA A 129 -22.59 19.40 5.14
C ALA A 129 -21.64 19.68 6.31
N ALA A 130 -21.54 18.76 7.26
CA ALA A 130 -20.68 18.94 8.45
C ALA A 130 -19.19 19.00 8.11
N VAL A 131 -18.71 18.18 7.14
CA VAL A 131 -17.29 18.20 6.75
C VAL A 131 -16.94 19.37 5.84
N GLN A 132 -17.91 19.98 5.14
CA GLN A 132 -17.73 21.25 4.41
C GLN A 132 -17.44 22.43 5.34
N GLU A 133 -17.97 22.39 6.58
CA GLU A 133 -17.66 23.41 7.59
C GLU A 133 -16.23 23.27 8.14
N ARG A 134 -15.82 22.05 8.46
CA ARG A 134 -14.49 21.65 8.93
C ARG A 134 -14.31 20.13 8.93
N PRO A 135 -13.08 19.61 8.95
CA PRO A 135 -12.83 18.19 9.17
C PRO A 135 -13.46 17.68 10.47
N ARG A 136 -14.02 16.46 10.43
CA ARG A 136 -14.73 15.81 11.54
C ARG A 136 -14.21 14.40 11.79
N THR A 137 -14.05 14.05 13.05
CA THR A 137 -13.80 12.65 13.44
C THR A 137 -15.06 11.80 13.25
N ARG A 138 -14.89 10.49 13.09
CA ARG A 138 -16.03 9.55 13.04
C ARG A 138 -16.94 9.66 14.26
N ARG A 139 -16.37 9.92 15.44
CA ARG A 139 -17.14 10.12 16.67
C ARG A 139 -18.00 11.38 16.63
N GLU A 140 -17.44 12.49 16.12
CA GLU A 140 -18.22 13.74 15.94
C GLU A 140 -19.35 13.55 14.95
N LEU A 141 -19.12 12.83 13.85
CA LEU A 141 -20.17 12.53 12.85
C LEU A 141 -21.29 11.67 13.45
N ALA A 142 -20.95 10.64 14.23
CA ALA A 142 -21.96 9.84 14.95
C ALA A 142 -22.78 10.70 15.92
N GLY A 143 -22.12 11.58 16.69
CA GLY A 143 -22.78 12.51 17.59
C GLY A 143 -23.69 13.52 16.88
N LEU A 144 -23.25 14.04 15.73
CA LEU A 144 -24.04 14.92 14.87
C LEU A 144 -25.33 14.23 14.41
N LEU A 145 -25.21 13.01 13.88
CA LEU A 145 -26.35 12.23 13.39
C LEU A 145 -27.34 11.94 14.52
N ALA A 146 -26.85 11.56 15.70
CA ALA A 146 -27.70 11.34 16.87
C ALA A 146 -28.44 12.61 17.30
N ALA A 147 -27.76 13.78 17.30
CA ALA A 147 -28.37 15.07 17.61
C ALA A 147 -29.49 15.48 16.64
N HIS A 148 -29.44 14.99 15.39
CA HIS A 148 -30.51 15.19 14.39
C HIS A 148 -31.59 14.09 14.40
N GLY A 149 -31.61 13.24 15.45
CA GLY A 149 -32.59 12.16 15.57
C GLY A 149 -32.38 11.00 14.56
N ARG A 150 -31.16 10.89 14.01
CA ARG A 150 -30.74 9.88 13.03
C ARG A 150 -29.51 9.10 13.51
N PRO A 151 -29.59 8.41 14.65
CA PRO A 151 -28.43 7.72 15.21
C PRO A 151 -27.91 6.65 14.23
N LEU A 152 -26.64 6.72 13.88
CA LEU A 152 -25.96 5.76 13.02
C LEU A 152 -24.53 5.56 13.54
N GLU A 153 -24.18 4.32 13.85
CA GLU A 153 -22.91 3.96 14.48
C GLU A 153 -22.33 2.66 13.91
N GLY A 154 -21.18 2.28 14.43
CA GLY A 154 -20.58 0.98 14.16
C GLY A 154 -20.36 0.72 12.67
N ILE A 155 -20.71 -0.48 12.23
CA ILE A 155 -20.47 -0.95 10.85
C ILE A 155 -21.32 -0.18 9.83
N ALA A 156 -22.57 0.19 10.17
CA ALA A 156 -23.46 0.92 9.27
C ALA A 156 -22.90 2.30 8.92
N LEU A 157 -22.46 3.08 9.92
CA LEU A 157 -21.79 4.36 9.68
C LEU A 157 -20.51 4.15 8.86
N GLY A 158 -19.75 3.07 9.11
CA GLY A 158 -18.56 2.75 8.33
C GLY A 158 -18.85 2.60 6.84
N TYR A 159 -19.91 1.90 6.47
CA TYR A 159 -20.29 1.70 5.07
C TYR A 159 -20.91 2.94 4.41
N VAL A 160 -21.63 3.77 5.17
CA VAL A 160 -22.12 5.06 4.68
C VAL A 160 -20.94 6.00 4.36
N LEU A 161 -19.95 6.08 5.26
CA LEU A 161 -18.74 6.88 5.03
C LEU A 161 -17.92 6.34 3.84
N MET A 162 -17.75 5.01 3.73
CA MET A 162 -17.08 4.38 2.60
C MET A 162 -17.78 4.70 1.27
N GLN A 163 -19.10 4.62 1.23
CA GLN A 163 -19.86 4.98 0.04
C GLN A 163 -19.63 6.44 -0.33
N ALA A 164 -19.68 7.35 0.64
CA ALA A 164 -19.44 8.78 0.40
C ALA A 164 -17.99 9.06 -0.07
N GLU A 165 -16.98 8.30 0.40
CA GLU A 165 -15.61 8.39 -0.12
C GLU A 165 -15.54 7.91 -1.59
N LEU A 166 -16.18 6.78 -1.92
CA LEU A 166 -16.23 6.25 -3.29
C LEU A 166 -17.01 7.17 -4.25
N ASP A 167 -18.02 7.87 -3.74
CA ASP A 167 -18.80 8.88 -4.48
C ASP A 167 -18.07 10.23 -4.56
N ARG A 168 -16.85 10.34 -4.03
CA ARG A 168 -16.00 11.56 -4.01
C ARG A 168 -16.66 12.74 -3.27
N LEU A 169 -17.41 12.44 -2.24
CA LEU A 169 -17.97 13.44 -1.33
C LEU A 169 -17.05 13.68 -0.14
N LEU A 170 -16.37 12.63 0.31
CA LEU A 170 -15.47 12.62 1.46
C LEU A 170 -14.08 12.12 1.09
N VAL A 171 -13.10 12.54 1.88
CA VAL A 171 -11.74 11.99 1.90
C VAL A 171 -11.16 12.18 3.31
N SER A 172 -10.02 11.57 3.63
CA SER A 172 -9.36 11.84 4.92
C SER A 172 -9.01 13.32 5.07
N GLY A 173 -9.28 13.86 6.26
CA GLY A 173 -8.78 15.17 6.71
C GLY A 173 -7.46 15.05 7.48
N PRO A 174 -6.92 16.16 8.02
CA PRO A 174 -5.80 16.14 8.96
C PRO A 174 -6.18 15.41 10.23
N LEU A 175 -5.18 14.85 10.93
CA LEU A 175 -5.45 14.19 12.21
C LEU A 175 -5.95 15.19 13.27
N ASP A 176 -6.92 14.77 14.07
CA ASP A 176 -7.26 15.42 15.35
C ASP A 176 -6.63 14.61 16.48
N GLY A 177 -5.47 15.05 16.94
CA GLY A 177 -4.64 14.29 17.85
C GLY A 177 -4.21 12.95 17.28
N LYS A 178 -4.81 11.84 17.73
CA LYS A 178 -4.57 10.49 17.22
C LYS A 178 -5.70 9.96 16.34
N GLN A 179 -6.74 10.75 16.13
CA GLN A 179 -7.95 10.32 15.44
C GLN A 179 -7.91 10.74 13.96
N GLN A 180 -8.31 9.84 13.10
CA GLN A 180 -8.58 10.14 11.70
C GLN A 180 -9.81 11.05 11.60
N THR A 181 -9.76 12.02 10.69
CA THR A 181 -10.91 12.86 10.35
C THR A 181 -11.33 12.64 8.91
N TYR A 182 -12.52 13.07 8.58
CA TYR A 182 -13.06 13.19 7.24
C TYR A 182 -13.17 14.67 6.88
N ALA A 183 -12.89 14.99 5.63
CA ALA A 183 -12.98 16.32 5.03
C ALA A 183 -13.77 16.23 3.72
N ALA A 184 -14.23 17.36 3.19
CA ALA A 184 -14.79 17.43 1.87
C ALA A 184 -13.74 17.02 0.82
N PHE A 185 -14.15 16.23 -0.16
CA PHE A 185 -13.22 15.68 -1.17
C PHE A 185 -12.53 16.80 -1.97
N ASP A 186 -13.30 17.76 -2.47
CA ASP A 186 -12.79 18.84 -3.33
C ASP A 186 -11.93 19.88 -2.59
N ASP A 187 -11.94 19.89 -1.24
CA ASP A 187 -11.05 20.74 -0.45
C ASP A 187 -9.62 20.19 -0.38
N ARG A 188 -9.44 18.90 -0.64
CA ARG A 188 -8.15 18.21 -0.46
C ARG A 188 -7.64 17.52 -1.72
N VAL A 189 -8.50 17.32 -2.70
CA VAL A 189 -8.17 16.67 -3.96
C VAL A 189 -8.29 17.66 -5.10
N PRO A 190 -7.21 17.92 -5.85
CA PRO A 190 -7.23 18.87 -6.96
C PRO A 190 -8.30 18.55 -7.99
N THR A 191 -8.76 19.56 -8.70
CA THR A 191 -9.63 19.41 -9.88
C THR A 191 -8.86 18.72 -11.02
N GLY A 192 -9.58 18.08 -11.93
CA GLY A 192 -8.96 17.30 -13.00
C GLY A 192 -8.57 15.87 -12.56
N TYR A 193 -7.89 15.16 -13.43
CA TYR A 193 -7.59 13.73 -13.26
C TYR A 193 -6.09 13.44 -13.25
N GLY A 194 -5.29 14.36 -12.73
CA GLY A 194 -3.84 14.19 -12.62
C GLY A 194 -3.18 13.90 -13.97
N PRO A 195 -2.51 12.74 -14.13
CA PRO A 195 -1.81 12.40 -15.37
C PRO A 195 -2.74 12.21 -16.58
N LEU A 196 -4.04 12.03 -16.36
CA LEU A 196 -5.05 11.89 -17.44
C LEU A 196 -5.55 13.25 -17.97
N GLY A 197 -5.19 14.38 -17.32
CA GLY A 197 -5.61 15.72 -17.72
C GLY A 197 -6.99 16.10 -17.19
N GLU A 198 -7.77 16.84 -18.00
CA GLU A 198 -9.04 17.45 -17.57
C GLU A 198 -10.25 16.52 -17.77
N ARG A 199 -10.09 15.42 -18.47
CA ARG A 199 -11.20 14.49 -18.78
C ARG A 199 -10.82 13.08 -18.37
N PHE A 200 -11.74 12.40 -17.73
CA PHE A 200 -11.61 10.99 -17.42
C PHE A 200 -11.86 10.14 -18.69
N ASP A 201 -10.88 9.31 -19.00
CA ASP A 201 -11.00 8.23 -19.97
C ASP A 201 -10.61 6.92 -19.28
N ARG A 202 -11.53 5.94 -19.30
CA ARG A 202 -11.36 4.68 -18.57
C ARG A 202 -10.19 3.85 -19.10
N ASP A 203 -10.01 3.80 -20.41
CA ASP A 203 -8.92 3.02 -21.01
C ASP A 203 -7.56 3.67 -20.73
N ALA A 204 -7.48 4.99 -20.84
CA ALA A 204 -6.28 5.73 -20.45
C ALA A 204 -5.97 5.53 -18.95
N ALA A 205 -6.97 5.51 -18.09
CA ALA A 205 -6.79 5.27 -16.66
C ALA A 205 -6.32 3.84 -16.35
N LEU A 206 -6.85 2.82 -17.03
CA LEU A 206 -6.39 1.44 -16.90
C LEU A 206 -4.93 1.28 -17.37
N VAL A 207 -4.58 1.90 -18.48
CA VAL A 207 -3.21 1.91 -19.02
C VAL A 207 -2.25 2.58 -18.04
N GLU A 208 -2.60 3.76 -17.53
CA GLU A 208 -1.78 4.47 -16.55
C GLU A 208 -1.59 3.67 -15.26
N LEU A 209 -2.67 3.07 -14.74
CA LEU A 209 -2.60 2.21 -13.57
C LEU A 209 -1.64 1.04 -13.79
N LEU A 210 -1.76 0.34 -14.92
CA LEU A 210 -0.95 -0.84 -15.22
C LEU A 210 0.51 -0.47 -15.49
N ARG A 211 0.76 0.61 -16.22
CA ARG A 211 2.12 1.13 -16.45
C ARG A 211 2.84 1.41 -15.14
N ARG A 212 2.21 2.18 -14.24
CA ARG A 212 2.79 2.51 -12.92
C ARG A 212 2.90 1.31 -12.00
N TYR A 213 1.94 0.39 -12.05
CA TYR A 213 2.04 -0.86 -11.33
C TYR A 213 3.30 -1.64 -11.75
N LEU A 214 3.50 -1.87 -13.05
CA LEU A 214 4.67 -2.60 -13.54
C LEU A 214 5.98 -1.87 -13.28
N ALA A 215 6.01 -0.55 -13.35
CA ALA A 215 7.19 0.25 -13.03
C ALA A 215 7.67 0.07 -11.60
N SER A 216 6.75 -0.11 -10.65
CA SER A 216 7.05 -0.22 -9.21
C SER A 216 7.06 -1.66 -8.69
N ARG A 217 6.71 -2.67 -9.50
CA ARG A 217 6.66 -4.10 -9.13
C ARG A 217 7.50 -5.00 -10.01
N ALA A 218 8.14 -4.45 -11.04
CA ALA A 218 8.93 -5.15 -12.04
C ALA A 218 8.14 -6.27 -12.77
N TYR A 219 8.13 -7.47 -12.24
CA TYR A 219 7.51 -8.64 -12.84
C TYR A 219 6.21 -9.03 -12.14
N ALA A 220 5.13 -9.18 -12.91
CA ALA A 220 3.84 -9.64 -12.38
C ALA A 220 3.05 -10.44 -13.40
N THR A 221 2.21 -11.37 -12.92
CA THR A 221 1.23 -12.05 -13.74
C THR A 221 -0.06 -11.22 -13.87
N VAL A 222 -0.90 -11.56 -14.84
CA VAL A 222 -2.24 -10.95 -14.97
C VAL A 222 -3.06 -11.12 -13.69
N LYS A 223 -2.90 -12.26 -12.99
CA LYS A 223 -3.63 -12.53 -11.75
C LYS A 223 -3.09 -11.71 -10.57
N ASP A 224 -1.79 -11.45 -10.53
CA ASP A 224 -1.19 -10.55 -9.52
C ASP A 224 -1.82 -9.17 -9.63
N VAL A 225 -1.82 -8.58 -10.84
CA VAL A 225 -2.42 -7.28 -11.10
C VAL A 225 -3.90 -7.25 -10.75
N ALA A 226 -4.66 -8.25 -11.18
CA ALA A 226 -6.09 -8.32 -10.95
C ALA A 226 -6.42 -8.39 -9.45
N GLN A 227 -5.67 -9.18 -8.67
CA GLN A 227 -5.89 -9.28 -7.23
C GLN A 227 -5.53 -7.98 -6.50
N TRP A 228 -4.42 -7.33 -6.87
CA TRP A 228 -4.02 -6.07 -6.25
C TRP A 228 -5.00 -4.94 -6.57
N SER A 229 -5.36 -4.79 -7.83
CA SER A 229 -6.19 -3.68 -8.30
C SER A 229 -7.70 -3.86 -8.07
N GLY A 230 -8.16 -5.11 -7.84
CA GLY A 230 -9.59 -5.44 -7.79
C GLY A 230 -10.28 -5.48 -9.16
N PHE A 231 -9.54 -5.25 -10.26
CA PHE A 231 -10.09 -5.34 -11.62
C PHE A 231 -10.17 -6.79 -12.11
N THR A 232 -10.92 -7.01 -13.17
CA THR A 232 -11.05 -8.34 -13.75
C THR A 232 -9.82 -8.73 -14.56
N LEU A 233 -9.60 -10.03 -14.77
CA LEU A 233 -8.56 -10.51 -15.67
C LEU A 233 -8.75 -9.97 -17.10
N THR A 234 -9.98 -9.71 -17.50
CA THR A 234 -10.32 -9.11 -18.79
C THR A 234 -9.85 -7.65 -18.86
N ASP A 235 -10.13 -6.85 -17.82
CA ASP A 235 -9.64 -5.45 -17.75
C ASP A 235 -8.11 -5.40 -17.84
N VAL A 236 -7.42 -6.27 -17.09
CA VAL A 236 -5.94 -6.31 -17.10
C VAL A 236 -5.40 -6.70 -18.47
N ARG A 237 -5.97 -7.73 -19.12
CA ARG A 237 -5.56 -8.13 -20.46
C ARG A 237 -5.85 -7.05 -21.51
N HIS A 238 -6.97 -6.35 -21.36
CA HIS A 238 -7.32 -5.21 -22.21
C HIS A 238 -6.28 -4.09 -22.08
N ALA A 239 -5.91 -3.71 -20.87
CA ALA A 239 -4.88 -2.70 -20.61
C ALA A 239 -3.50 -3.12 -21.15
N LEU A 240 -3.10 -4.40 -21.00
CA LEU A 240 -1.88 -4.94 -21.62
C LEU A 240 -1.90 -4.83 -23.14
N GLY A 241 -3.05 -5.12 -23.76
CA GLY A 241 -3.24 -4.97 -25.21
C GLY A 241 -3.10 -3.50 -25.68
N LEU A 242 -3.62 -2.55 -24.88
CA LEU A 242 -3.47 -1.12 -25.17
C LEU A 242 -2.04 -0.61 -24.99
N LEU A 243 -1.28 -1.13 -24.01
CA LEU A 243 0.14 -0.83 -23.82
C LEU A 243 1.01 -1.35 -24.98
N GLY A 244 0.60 -2.46 -25.64
CA GLY A 244 1.29 -2.98 -26.82
C GLY A 244 2.79 -3.21 -26.58
N GLU A 245 3.64 -2.49 -27.33
CA GLU A 245 5.09 -2.62 -27.27
C GLU A 245 5.74 -2.03 -26.00
N GLU A 246 4.99 -1.28 -25.18
CA GLU A 246 5.50 -0.78 -23.91
C GLU A 246 5.71 -1.90 -22.86
N VAL A 247 5.16 -3.10 -23.10
CA VAL A 247 5.26 -4.23 -22.19
C VAL A 247 5.84 -5.47 -22.88
N VAL A 248 6.54 -6.28 -22.11
CA VAL A 248 7.13 -7.55 -22.55
C VAL A 248 6.57 -8.69 -21.71
N ALA A 249 6.14 -9.75 -22.39
CA ALA A 249 5.79 -11.02 -21.77
C ALA A 249 7.04 -11.89 -21.64
N VAL A 250 7.35 -12.32 -20.42
CA VAL A 250 8.52 -13.11 -20.10
C VAL A 250 8.08 -14.45 -19.50
N PRO A 251 8.46 -15.60 -20.07
CA PRO A 251 8.17 -16.91 -19.49
C PRO A 251 8.91 -17.12 -18.17
N GLY A 252 8.23 -17.68 -17.18
CA GLY A 252 8.84 -18.11 -15.93
C GLY A 252 9.58 -19.44 -16.04
N ALA A 253 10.61 -19.60 -15.20
CA ALA A 253 11.38 -20.81 -15.00
C ALA A 253 11.40 -21.21 -13.53
N GLY A 254 11.89 -22.40 -13.19
CA GLY A 254 11.97 -22.88 -11.81
C GLY A 254 10.59 -22.96 -11.14
N ALA A 255 10.42 -22.33 -10.00
CA ALA A 255 9.13 -22.27 -9.29
C ALA A 255 8.05 -21.48 -10.05
N LEU A 256 8.43 -20.75 -11.10
CA LEU A 256 7.53 -19.96 -11.96
C LEU A 256 7.23 -20.66 -13.30
N GLU A 257 7.64 -21.91 -13.49
CA GLU A 257 7.39 -22.65 -14.73
C GLU A 257 5.88 -22.65 -15.08
N GLY A 258 5.57 -22.33 -16.34
CA GLY A 258 4.20 -22.21 -16.83
C GLY A 258 3.53 -20.86 -16.57
N ALA A 259 4.13 -19.97 -15.77
CA ALA A 259 3.66 -18.61 -15.61
C ALA A 259 4.16 -17.69 -16.74
N THR A 260 3.35 -16.73 -17.13
CA THR A 260 3.76 -15.60 -17.97
C THR A 260 3.80 -14.34 -17.10
N LEU A 261 4.98 -13.77 -16.96
CA LEU A 261 5.19 -12.53 -16.25
C LEU A 261 5.25 -11.35 -17.25
N TRP A 262 4.76 -10.22 -16.82
CA TRP A 262 4.78 -8.99 -17.59
C TRP A 262 5.67 -7.95 -16.91
N ARG A 263 6.44 -7.23 -17.70
CA ARG A 263 7.25 -6.08 -17.27
C ARG A 263 7.18 -4.96 -18.30
N LEU A 264 7.60 -3.77 -17.93
CA LEU A 264 7.82 -2.70 -18.92
C LEU A 264 9.01 -3.06 -19.82
N ALA A 265 8.91 -2.68 -21.09
CA ALA A 265 9.99 -2.89 -22.08
C ALA A 265 11.21 -2.01 -21.78
N ASP A 266 10.98 -0.78 -21.30
CA ASP A 266 11.97 0.24 -20.94
C ASP A 266 12.32 0.25 -19.44
N ALA A 267 11.99 -0.83 -18.69
CA ALA A 267 12.29 -0.88 -17.28
C ALA A 267 13.79 -0.70 -17.02
N ASP A 268 14.11 0.05 -15.94
CA ASP A 268 15.48 0.33 -15.53
C ASP A 268 16.27 -0.99 -15.37
N THR A 269 17.39 -1.09 -16.06
CA THR A 269 18.27 -2.28 -16.02
C THR A 269 18.74 -2.58 -14.59
N ARG A 270 18.89 -1.58 -13.73
CA ARG A 270 19.21 -1.76 -12.30
C ARG A 270 18.10 -2.45 -11.51
N VAL A 271 16.87 -2.38 -12.03
CA VAL A 271 15.72 -3.09 -11.47
C VAL A 271 15.64 -4.50 -12.03
N LEU A 272 15.86 -4.66 -13.34
CA LEU A 272 15.76 -5.94 -14.04
C LEU A 272 16.94 -6.87 -13.77
N ASP A 273 18.13 -6.31 -13.59
CA ASP A 273 19.35 -7.05 -13.25
C ASP A 273 20.03 -6.41 -12.04
N PRO A 274 19.47 -6.60 -10.85
CA PRO A 274 20.02 -6.02 -9.61
C PRO A 274 21.32 -6.70 -9.13
N GLY A 275 21.90 -7.60 -9.93
CA GLY A 275 23.07 -8.40 -9.58
C GLY A 275 22.76 -9.67 -8.81
N PRO A 276 23.77 -10.40 -8.33
CA PRO A 276 23.57 -11.65 -7.60
C PRO A 276 22.69 -11.44 -6.35
N PHE A 277 21.73 -12.36 -6.19
CA PHE A 277 20.65 -12.24 -5.20
C PHE A 277 21.12 -12.25 -3.75
N VAL A 278 22.26 -12.88 -3.46
CA VAL A 278 22.78 -13.01 -2.09
C VAL A 278 23.78 -11.89 -1.81
N GLY A 279 23.54 -11.11 -0.77
CA GLY A 279 24.49 -10.16 -0.19
C GLY A 279 24.78 -8.88 -0.98
N ALA A 280 24.59 -8.85 -2.30
CA ALA A 280 24.62 -7.60 -3.08
C ALA A 280 23.51 -6.62 -2.67
N LEU A 281 22.58 -7.08 -1.84
CA LEU A 281 21.44 -6.31 -1.32
C LEU A 281 21.72 -5.66 0.04
N ALA A 282 22.83 -5.99 0.70
CA ALA A 282 23.23 -5.32 1.93
C ALA A 282 23.61 -3.85 1.63
N PRO A 283 23.27 -2.90 2.50
CA PRO A 283 23.59 -1.47 2.30
C PRO A 283 25.08 -1.17 2.13
N ASP A 284 25.95 -2.02 2.66
CA ASP A 284 27.40 -1.94 2.57
C ASP A 284 28.01 -2.82 1.46
N GLY A 285 27.16 -3.55 0.71
CA GLY A 285 27.59 -4.44 -0.38
C GLY A 285 28.25 -5.73 0.07
N ASP A 286 28.16 -6.08 1.36
CA ASP A 286 28.68 -7.35 1.88
C ASP A 286 27.78 -8.51 1.47
N PRO A 287 28.24 -9.44 0.61
CA PRO A 287 27.42 -10.54 0.11
C PRO A 287 27.03 -11.55 1.20
N ASP A 288 27.73 -11.62 2.29
CA ASP A 288 27.48 -12.60 3.35
C ASP A 288 26.57 -12.03 4.46
N ARG A 289 26.17 -10.75 4.36
CA ARG A 289 25.35 -10.07 5.36
C ARG A 289 23.87 -10.13 4.99
N PRO A 290 23.02 -10.78 5.81
CA PRO A 290 21.59 -10.83 5.57
C PRO A 290 20.95 -9.44 5.74
N VAL A 291 19.97 -9.12 4.91
CA VAL A 291 19.16 -7.91 5.04
C VAL A 291 17.85 -8.26 5.72
N VAL A 292 17.62 -7.68 6.90
CA VAL A 292 16.36 -7.81 7.63
C VAL A 292 15.47 -6.60 7.34
N ASP A 293 14.20 -6.87 6.99
CA ASP A 293 13.19 -5.83 6.81
C ASP A 293 12.03 -6.04 7.79
N LEU A 294 11.64 -4.98 8.48
CA LEU A 294 10.42 -4.93 9.28
C LEU A 294 9.30 -4.34 8.41
N LEU A 295 8.59 -5.22 7.71
CA LEU A 295 7.51 -4.86 6.79
C LEU A 295 6.20 -4.63 7.56
N GLN A 296 5.40 -3.68 7.11
CA GLN A 296 4.06 -3.44 7.68
C GLN A 296 3.07 -4.56 7.28
N SER A 297 1.93 -4.68 8.00
CA SER A 297 0.96 -5.77 7.81
C SER A 297 0.42 -5.92 6.40
N TYR A 298 0.35 -4.82 5.68
CA TYR A 298 -0.17 -4.76 4.30
C TYR A 298 0.87 -4.19 3.35
N ASP A 299 2.16 -4.52 3.57
CA ASP A 299 3.24 -4.00 2.71
C ASP A 299 3.04 -4.45 1.26
N GLU A 300 3.29 -3.51 0.35
CA GLU A 300 3.11 -3.75 -1.08
C GLU A 300 4.01 -4.86 -1.62
N LEU A 301 5.11 -5.20 -0.93
CA LEU A 301 5.98 -6.32 -1.33
C LEU A 301 5.21 -7.65 -1.42
N PHE A 302 4.22 -7.87 -0.53
CA PHE A 302 3.39 -9.07 -0.56
C PHE A 302 1.92 -8.82 -0.90
N MET A 303 1.40 -7.60 -0.73
CA MET A 303 0.03 -7.27 -1.11
C MET A 303 -0.16 -7.09 -2.62
N SER A 304 0.89 -6.73 -3.32
CA SER A 304 0.85 -6.51 -4.78
C SER A 304 0.72 -7.79 -5.60
N TYR A 305 0.95 -8.95 -4.98
CA TYR A 305 0.98 -10.22 -5.71
C TYR A 305 -0.06 -11.20 -5.15
N GLY A 306 -0.76 -11.87 -6.04
CA GLY A 306 -1.73 -12.91 -5.69
C GLY A 306 -1.21 -14.31 -6.00
N GLU A 307 -1.01 -14.56 -7.28
CA GLU A 307 -0.55 -15.85 -7.80
C GLU A 307 0.91 -16.15 -7.38
N THR A 308 1.77 -15.12 -7.42
CA THR A 308 3.20 -15.28 -7.15
C THR A 308 3.63 -14.80 -5.76
N ARG A 309 2.68 -14.63 -4.84
CA ARG A 309 2.96 -14.20 -3.45
C ARG A 309 3.90 -15.16 -2.71
N ALA A 310 3.85 -16.45 -3.03
CA ALA A 310 4.71 -17.45 -2.42
C ALA A 310 6.21 -17.16 -2.56
N LEU A 311 6.62 -16.34 -3.54
CA LEU A 311 8.03 -15.93 -3.69
C LEU A 311 8.53 -15.07 -2.52
N VAL A 312 7.63 -14.33 -1.88
CA VAL A 312 7.96 -13.37 -0.81
C VAL A 312 7.55 -13.86 0.58
N VAL A 313 7.00 -15.08 0.71
CA VAL A 313 6.55 -15.65 1.99
C VAL A 313 7.07 -17.06 2.12
N ALA A 314 7.88 -17.31 3.13
CA ALA A 314 8.40 -18.66 3.39
C ALA A 314 7.26 -19.65 3.67
N GLU A 315 7.46 -20.89 3.29
CA GLU A 315 6.49 -21.98 3.54
C GLU A 315 6.09 -22.06 5.02
N GLY A 316 4.79 -22.15 5.28
CA GLY A 316 4.21 -22.24 6.61
C GLY A 316 4.26 -20.95 7.43
N VAL A 317 4.62 -19.81 6.85
CA VAL A 317 4.39 -18.49 7.43
C VAL A 317 2.97 -18.05 7.07
N ASP A 318 2.11 -17.91 8.06
CA ASP A 318 0.77 -17.34 7.88
C ASP A 318 0.82 -15.82 8.14
N LEU A 319 0.55 -15.03 7.12
CA LEU A 319 0.43 -13.56 7.24
C LEU A 319 -0.97 -13.11 7.70
N GLY A 320 -1.94 -14.01 7.69
CA GLY A 320 -3.28 -13.78 8.20
C GLY A 320 -3.37 -14.10 9.68
N ASP A 321 -3.30 -13.12 10.56
CA ASP A 321 -3.62 -13.32 11.97
C ASP A 321 -5.10 -13.01 12.22
N ARG A 322 -5.85 -14.04 12.59
CA ARG A 322 -7.26 -13.92 12.96
C ARG A 322 -7.46 -13.23 14.32
N LEU A 323 -6.40 -13.05 15.09
CA LEU A 323 -6.43 -12.54 16.46
C LEU A 323 -5.67 -11.22 16.67
N GLY A 324 -5.07 -10.64 15.63
CA GLY A 324 -4.54 -9.27 15.64
C GLY A 324 -3.29 -9.01 16.48
N SER A 325 -2.52 -10.03 16.88
CA SER A 325 -1.38 -9.81 17.77
C SER A 325 -0.04 -9.59 17.07
N PHE A 326 0.24 -10.32 15.98
CA PHE A 326 1.45 -10.18 15.17
C PHE A 326 1.06 -10.23 13.69
N ILE A 327 0.95 -9.09 13.07
CA ILE A 327 0.45 -8.98 11.69
C ILE A 327 1.46 -8.39 10.72
N HIS A 328 2.60 -7.88 11.22
CA HIS A 328 3.64 -7.31 10.40
C HIS A 328 4.65 -8.40 9.98
N GLY A 329 5.12 -8.34 8.74
CA GLY A 329 6.08 -9.30 8.21
C GLY A 329 7.52 -9.00 8.66
N LEU A 330 8.21 -10.00 9.21
CA LEU A 330 9.65 -9.95 9.42
C LEU A 330 10.29 -10.72 8.27
N ALA A 331 11.03 -10.03 7.41
CA ALA A 331 11.66 -10.62 6.24
C ALA A 331 13.19 -10.66 6.39
N VAL A 332 13.78 -11.72 5.83
CA VAL A 332 15.22 -11.85 5.62
C VAL A 332 15.43 -12.03 4.13
N ASP A 333 16.28 -11.19 3.53
CA ASP A 333 16.58 -11.19 2.10
C ASP A 333 15.32 -11.17 1.20
N GLY A 334 14.31 -10.42 1.66
CA GLY A 334 13.05 -10.23 0.94
C GLY A 334 12.02 -11.35 1.13
N VAL A 335 12.35 -12.42 1.86
CA VAL A 335 11.41 -13.50 2.16
C VAL A 335 10.93 -13.36 3.61
N VAL A 336 9.62 -13.30 3.82
CA VAL A 336 9.03 -13.22 5.15
C VAL A 336 9.21 -14.56 5.87
N VAL A 337 9.99 -14.54 6.94
CA VAL A 337 10.37 -15.70 7.76
C VAL A 337 9.76 -15.68 9.16
N GLY A 338 8.98 -14.65 9.45
CA GLY A 338 8.37 -14.46 10.76
C GLY A 338 7.48 -13.23 10.78
N ARG A 339 7.13 -12.81 11.98
CA ARG A 339 6.28 -11.67 12.24
C ARG A 339 6.90 -10.74 13.26
N TRP A 340 6.40 -9.53 13.34
CA TRP A 340 6.80 -8.60 14.38
C TRP A 340 5.64 -7.69 14.77
N ARG A 341 5.78 -7.01 15.87
CA ARG A 341 4.91 -5.91 16.27
C ARG A 341 5.70 -4.85 17.02
N TRP A 342 5.12 -3.68 17.13
CA TRP A 342 5.58 -2.66 18.06
C TRP A 342 4.51 -2.25 19.06
N VAL A 343 4.96 -1.82 20.23
CA VAL A 343 4.12 -1.17 21.23
C VAL A 343 4.74 0.20 21.51
N VAL A 344 4.02 1.25 21.11
CA VAL A 344 4.52 2.63 21.21
C VAL A 344 4.06 3.21 22.55
N GLY A 345 4.98 3.30 23.50
CA GLY A 345 4.79 3.96 24.80
C GLY A 345 4.98 5.47 24.72
N ALA A 346 4.94 6.15 25.87
CA ALA A 346 5.16 7.60 25.95
C ALA A 346 6.63 7.98 25.69
N ARG A 347 7.59 7.17 26.15
CA ARG A 347 9.03 7.44 26.11
C ARG A 347 9.83 6.40 25.31
N ASP A 348 9.27 5.21 25.14
CA ASP A 348 9.91 4.07 24.49
C ASP A 348 9.02 3.44 23.44
N VAL A 349 9.61 2.60 22.61
CA VAL A 349 8.92 1.70 21.73
C VAL A 349 9.50 0.30 21.92
N VAL A 350 8.62 -0.69 22.19
CA VAL A 350 9.01 -2.10 22.26
C VAL A 350 8.80 -2.73 20.91
N VAL A 351 9.82 -3.39 20.36
CA VAL A 351 9.76 -4.13 19.09
C VAL A 351 9.88 -5.62 19.42
N GLU A 352 8.80 -6.34 19.20
CA GLU A 352 8.71 -7.77 19.52
C GLU A 352 8.75 -8.60 18.24
N PRO A 353 9.83 -9.39 17.99
CA PRO A 353 9.88 -10.33 16.87
C PRO A 353 9.27 -11.68 17.26
N GLN A 354 8.65 -12.32 16.29
CA GLN A 354 8.25 -13.71 16.35
C GLN A 354 8.88 -14.45 15.17
N TRP A 355 10.09 -14.95 15.37
CA TRP A 355 10.81 -15.74 14.38
C TRP A 355 10.19 -17.14 14.26
N ARG A 356 10.07 -17.63 13.02
CA ARG A 356 9.66 -19.01 12.78
C ARG A 356 10.72 -20.03 13.17
N ARG A 357 11.99 -19.64 13.08
CA ARG A 357 13.17 -20.38 13.55
C ARG A 357 14.07 -19.46 14.36
N ALA A 358 14.98 -20.01 15.12
CA ALA A 358 16.00 -19.18 15.76
C ALA A 358 16.81 -18.42 14.68
N PRO A 359 17.00 -17.10 14.80
CA PRO A 359 17.83 -16.34 13.89
C PRO A 359 19.31 -16.75 14.04
N THR A 360 20.07 -16.63 12.97
CA THR A 360 21.53 -16.65 13.05
C THR A 360 22.06 -15.41 13.78
N ALA A 361 23.32 -15.41 14.18
CA ALA A 361 23.94 -14.23 14.82
C ALA A 361 23.93 -13.02 13.87
N ALA A 362 24.13 -13.22 12.56
CA ALA A 362 24.09 -12.16 11.57
C ALA A 362 22.66 -11.61 11.37
N GLU A 363 21.65 -12.46 11.32
CA GLU A 363 20.24 -12.03 11.25
C GLU A 363 19.80 -11.28 12.51
N ALA A 364 20.26 -11.72 13.70
CA ALA A 364 19.98 -11.01 14.95
C ALA A 364 20.61 -9.61 14.95
N ALA A 365 21.85 -9.47 14.51
CA ALA A 365 22.52 -8.17 14.39
C ALA A 365 21.82 -7.26 13.38
N ALA A 366 21.41 -7.78 12.21
CA ALA A 366 20.65 -7.03 11.22
C ALA A 366 19.24 -6.64 11.73
N PHE A 367 18.62 -7.46 12.55
CA PHE A 367 17.37 -7.12 13.23
C PHE A 367 17.54 -5.96 14.21
N ASP A 368 18.61 -5.94 15.01
CA ASP A 368 18.91 -4.86 15.96
C ASP A 368 19.08 -3.51 15.24
N GLU A 369 19.63 -3.50 14.02
CA GLU A 369 19.68 -2.30 13.18
C GLU A 369 18.28 -1.81 12.80
N GLN A 370 17.34 -2.71 12.51
CA GLN A 370 15.97 -2.32 12.26
C GLN A 370 15.27 -1.78 13.52
N VAL A 371 15.57 -2.33 14.69
CA VAL A 371 15.09 -1.79 15.97
C VAL A 371 15.60 -0.35 16.16
N ALA A 372 16.86 -0.08 15.85
CA ALA A 372 17.41 1.28 15.86
C ALA A 372 16.72 2.21 14.85
N ALA A 373 16.34 1.70 13.67
CA ALA A 373 15.59 2.47 12.70
C ALA A 373 14.17 2.79 13.19
N VAL A 374 13.50 1.88 13.91
CA VAL A 374 12.21 2.12 14.58
C VAL A 374 12.35 3.19 15.66
N SER A 375 13.45 3.15 16.45
CA SER A 375 13.79 4.18 17.43
C SER A 375 13.84 5.57 16.80
N THR A 376 14.58 5.69 15.71
CA THR A 376 14.72 6.95 14.95
C THR A 376 13.36 7.41 14.39
N HIS A 377 12.59 6.50 13.81
CA HIS A 377 11.27 6.82 13.24
C HIS A 377 10.32 7.43 14.28
N TRP A 378 10.28 6.86 15.47
CA TRP A 378 9.41 7.34 16.54
C TRP A 378 10.01 8.47 17.38
N GLY A 379 11.32 8.78 17.25
CA GLY A 379 12.05 9.69 18.11
C GLY A 379 12.05 9.23 19.58
N ARG A 380 12.11 7.92 19.81
CA ARG A 380 11.99 7.27 21.12
C ARG A 380 13.01 6.15 21.25
N THR A 381 13.42 5.82 22.48
CA THR A 381 14.28 4.67 22.70
C THR A 381 13.54 3.38 22.31
N ALA A 382 14.08 2.64 21.33
CA ALA A 382 13.55 1.32 21.01
C ALA A 382 14.29 0.23 21.80
N ARG A 383 13.56 -0.83 22.13
CA ARG A 383 14.07 -2.05 22.76
C ARG A 383 13.27 -3.26 22.29
N THR A 384 13.88 -4.40 22.38
CA THR A 384 13.26 -5.72 22.16
C THR A 384 12.73 -6.31 23.45
#